data_0af920c303c2f464401a82ed8a226b0e
#
_entry.id   0af920c303c2f464401a82ed8a226b0e
#
_cell.length_a   1.000
_cell.length_b   1.000
_cell.length_c   1.000
_cell.angle_alpha   90.00
_cell.angle_beta   90.00
_cell.angle_gamma   90.00
#
_symmetry.space_group_name_H-M   'P 1'
#
loop_
_entity.id
_entity.type
_entity.pdbx_description
1 polymer ?
#
loop_
_entity_poly.entity_id
_entity_poly.type
_entity_poly.pdbx_seq_one_letter_code
_entity_poly.pdbx_strand_id
1 'polypeptide(L)'
;TYSRREKEYLIGVVIHEIGHIYFPMIVNSDERQWTWMDEGINTFLQYLAEQEWDLKYRSDRGEPRYIVDYMKSNYQVPIMTNSESILQFGNNAYAKPATALVILRESILGRELFDLAFREYANKWKFKRPTPYDFFRTMEEASGTDLDWFWRGWFYSTDHVDIALEKVFKASLDTLDPKKDLEKDRSDFYDEPLVIHDEKNLSAGIRQRVEERPQLLDIYDEYDEFTPSKREIRDYEDVLEDLYDRNDSDPEWRKKALIKALDKNENYYILEFNNLGGLVTPIPLQIIYEDGSEELVRIPAEIWRKNPRKSRWLKRTSKEVSSILVDPYWETGDVEIENNYYPSRLVPSR
;
A
#
# COMPACT_ATOMS: atom_id res chain seq x y z
N THR A 1 -27.95 -28.78 -20.79
CA THR A 1 -27.70 -28.31 -19.38
C THR A 1 -26.57 -27.32 -19.39
N TYR A 2 -26.88 -26.11 -18.98
CA TYR A 2 -25.86 -25.02 -18.86
C TYR A 2 -25.10 -25.17 -17.57
N SER A 3 -23.81 -24.91 -17.62
CA SER A 3 -23.01 -24.68 -16.42
C SER A 3 -23.28 -23.26 -15.85
N ARG A 4 -22.98 -23.05 -14.57
CA ARG A 4 -23.07 -21.70 -13.96
C ARG A 4 -22.24 -20.69 -14.75
N ARG A 5 -21.04 -21.08 -15.21
CA ARG A 5 -20.13 -20.22 -15.97
C ARG A 5 -20.75 -19.80 -17.33
N GLU A 6 -21.38 -20.72 -18.04
CA GLU A 6 -22.06 -20.38 -19.32
C GLU A 6 -23.25 -19.46 -19.12
N LYS A 7 -23.99 -19.61 -18.01
CA LYS A 7 -25.05 -18.69 -17.62
C LYS A 7 -24.51 -17.31 -17.33
N GLU A 8 -23.47 -17.20 -16.49
CA GLU A 8 -22.84 -15.94 -16.14
C GLU A 8 -22.27 -15.25 -17.39
N TYR A 9 -21.60 -15.97 -18.28
CA TYR A 9 -21.12 -15.45 -19.56
C TYR A 9 -22.26 -14.88 -20.42
N LEU A 10 -23.36 -15.60 -20.56
CA LEU A 10 -24.54 -15.12 -21.32
C LEU A 10 -25.13 -13.85 -20.69
N ILE A 11 -25.24 -13.81 -19.37
CA ILE A 11 -25.74 -12.64 -18.64
C ILE A 11 -24.82 -11.45 -18.90
N GLY A 12 -23.49 -11.65 -18.82
CA GLY A 12 -22.51 -10.62 -19.09
C GLY A 12 -22.64 -10.04 -20.49
N VAL A 13 -22.79 -10.90 -21.52
CA VAL A 13 -23.01 -10.43 -22.90
C VAL A 13 -24.29 -9.60 -23.01
N VAL A 14 -25.40 -10.08 -22.43
CA VAL A 14 -26.68 -9.35 -22.47
C VAL A 14 -26.56 -7.97 -21.77
N ILE A 15 -25.90 -7.91 -20.62
CA ILE A 15 -25.65 -6.64 -19.91
C ILE A 15 -24.82 -5.71 -20.77
N HIS A 16 -23.76 -6.23 -21.42
CA HIS A 16 -22.89 -5.46 -22.29
C HIS A 16 -23.65 -4.85 -23.47
N GLU A 17 -24.40 -5.65 -24.22
CA GLU A 17 -25.17 -5.19 -25.39
C GLU A 17 -26.28 -4.19 -25.00
N ILE A 18 -26.90 -4.35 -23.83
CA ILE A 18 -27.85 -3.36 -23.30
C ILE A 18 -27.15 -2.06 -22.92
N GLY A 19 -25.95 -2.15 -22.35
CA GLY A 19 -25.14 -1.00 -21.97
C GLY A 19 -24.79 -0.09 -23.13
N HIS A 20 -24.60 -0.65 -24.34
CA HIS A 20 -24.37 0.11 -25.57
C HIS A 20 -25.54 1.03 -25.96
N ILE A 21 -26.75 0.81 -25.46
CA ILE A 21 -27.85 1.78 -25.65
C ILE A 21 -27.49 3.15 -25.07
N TYR A 22 -26.67 3.20 -24.01
CA TYR A 22 -26.22 4.44 -23.40
C TYR A 22 -24.84 4.87 -23.92
N PHE A 23 -23.86 3.98 -23.89
CA PHE A 23 -22.48 4.18 -24.37
C PHE A 23 -22.20 3.14 -25.50
N PRO A 24 -22.14 3.52 -26.81
CA PRO A 24 -21.98 4.89 -27.31
C PRO A 24 -23.25 5.51 -27.92
N MET A 25 -24.47 4.93 -27.75
CA MET A 25 -25.64 5.43 -28.51
C MET A 25 -26.16 6.76 -27.99
N ILE A 26 -26.31 6.95 -26.68
CA ILE A 26 -26.77 8.21 -26.09
C ILE A 26 -25.61 9.17 -25.88
N VAL A 27 -24.50 8.71 -25.30
CA VAL A 27 -23.23 9.45 -25.23
C VAL A 27 -22.33 8.86 -26.29
N ASN A 28 -22.24 9.52 -27.43
CA ASN A 28 -21.55 8.99 -28.60
C ASN A 28 -20.02 9.02 -28.47
N SER A 29 -19.31 8.26 -29.31
CA SER A 29 -17.85 8.26 -29.40
C SER A 29 -17.40 8.09 -30.85
N ASP A 30 -16.12 8.37 -31.12
CA ASP A 30 -15.45 7.98 -32.36
C ASP A 30 -14.79 6.63 -32.17
N GLU A 31 -15.53 5.56 -32.37
CA GLU A 31 -15.13 4.17 -32.14
C GLU A 31 -13.85 3.77 -32.91
N ARG A 32 -13.66 4.35 -34.10
CA ARG A 32 -12.49 4.07 -34.92
C ARG A 32 -11.22 4.74 -34.42
N GLN A 33 -11.36 5.90 -33.78
CA GLN A 33 -10.24 6.60 -33.17
C GLN A 33 -9.99 6.13 -31.75
N TRP A 34 -11.06 5.94 -30.96
CA TRP A 34 -10.97 5.65 -29.51
C TRP A 34 -11.96 4.56 -29.11
N THR A 35 -11.67 3.32 -29.51
CA THR A 35 -12.52 2.14 -29.26
C THR A 35 -12.85 1.95 -27.76
N TRP A 36 -11.94 2.34 -26.87
CA TRP A 36 -12.14 2.24 -25.44
C TRP A 36 -13.31 3.10 -24.89
N MET A 37 -13.68 4.18 -25.59
CA MET A 37 -14.80 5.03 -25.17
C MET A 37 -16.15 4.35 -25.43
N ASP A 38 -16.18 3.46 -26.38
CA ASP A 38 -17.29 2.56 -26.67
C ASP A 38 -17.21 1.35 -25.73
N GLU A 39 -16.26 0.50 -25.97
CA GLU A 39 -16.17 -0.82 -25.34
C GLU A 39 -15.68 -0.79 -23.88
N GLY A 40 -14.72 0.05 -23.59
CA GLY A 40 -14.11 0.12 -22.26
C GLY A 40 -15.02 0.73 -21.20
N ILE A 41 -15.69 1.83 -21.55
CA ILE A 41 -16.67 2.46 -20.64
C ILE A 41 -17.85 1.51 -20.42
N ASN A 42 -18.32 0.86 -21.48
CA ASN A 42 -19.41 -0.11 -21.37
C ASN A 42 -19.02 -1.35 -20.57
N THR A 43 -17.81 -1.88 -20.77
CA THR A 43 -17.28 -3.00 -19.97
C THR A 43 -17.15 -2.64 -18.48
N PHE A 44 -16.78 -1.39 -18.17
CA PHE A 44 -16.76 -0.92 -16.77
C PHE A 44 -18.16 -0.98 -16.14
N LEU A 45 -19.19 -0.51 -16.85
CA LEU A 45 -20.58 -0.56 -16.37
C LEU A 45 -21.10 -1.99 -16.29
N GLN A 46 -20.74 -2.84 -17.26
CA GLN A 46 -21.03 -4.27 -17.23
C GLN A 46 -20.48 -4.91 -15.94
N TYR A 47 -19.20 -4.65 -15.62
CA TYR A 47 -18.57 -5.16 -14.41
C TYR A 47 -19.34 -4.75 -13.15
N LEU A 48 -19.75 -3.49 -13.02
CA LEU A 48 -20.53 -3.04 -11.87
C LEU A 48 -21.88 -3.78 -11.77
N ALA A 49 -22.59 -3.94 -12.88
CA ALA A 49 -23.87 -4.64 -12.92
C ALA A 49 -23.71 -6.15 -12.59
N GLU A 50 -22.63 -6.78 -13.03
CA GLU A 50 -22.30 -8.16 -12.70
C GLU A 50 -22.03 -8.34 -11.20
N GLN A 51 -21.34 -7.40 -10.55
CA GLN A 51 -21.12 -7.44 -9.11
C GLN A 51 -22.40 -7.21 -8.28
N GLU A 52 -23.37 -6.48 -8.81
CA GLU A 52 -24.69 -6.33 -8.19
C GLU A 52 -25.56 -7.58 -8.36
N TRP A 53 -25.30 -8.39 -9.40
CA TRP A 53 -26.07 -9.60 -9.66
C TRP A 53 -25.80 -10.71 -8.64
N ASP A 54 -24.53 -11.00 -8.35
CA ASP A 54 -24.10 -12.03 -7.38
C ASP A 54 -22.70 -11.69 -6.84
N LEU A 55 -22.52 -11.74 -5.53
CA LEU A 55 -21.25 -11.51 -4.87
C LEU A 55 -20.08 -12.38 -5.39
N LYS A 56 -20.40 -13.57 -5.92
CA LYS A 56 -19.43 -14.51 -6.49
C LYS A 56 -19.53 -14.61 -8.02
N TYR A 57 -20.05 -13.57 -8.65
CA TYR A 57 -20.08 -13.51 -10.10
C TYR A 57 -18.66 -13.50 -10.67
N ARG A 58 -18.41 -14.35 -11.66
CA ARG A 58 -17.10 -14.45 -12.29
C ARG A 58 -17.01 -13.52 -13.48
N SER A 59 -16.69 -12.27 -13.21
CA SER A 59 -16.40 -11.30 -14.26
C SER A 59 -15.08 -11.64 -14.95
N ASP A 60 -15.08 -11.62 -16.27
CA ASP A 60 -13.87 -11.86 -17.07
C ASP A 60 -13.01 -10.60 -17.22
N ARG A 61 -13.58 -9.40 -16.92
CA ARG A 61 -12.95 -8.10 -17.11
C ARG A 61 -13.32 -7.15 -15.95
N GLY A 62 -12.51 -6.11 -15.75
CA GLY A 62 -12.73 -5.08 -14.74
C GLY A 62 -11.99 -5.31 -13.44
N GLU A 63 -11.85 -6.53 -12.97
CA GLU A 63 -11.10 -6.83 -11.75
C GLU A 63 -9.59 -6.71 -11.97
N PRO A 64 -8.86 -5.92 -11.14
CA PRO A 64 -7.44 -5.60 -11.41
C PRO A 64 -6.51 -6.81 -11.56
N ARG A 65 -6.75 -7.89 -10.81
CA ARG A 65 -5.91 -9.10 -10.91
C ARG A 65 -5.94 -9.80 -12.28
N TYR A 66 -6.98 -9.59 -13.08
CA TYR A 66 -7.11 -10.28 -14.38
C TYR A 66 -6.43 -9.53 -15.52
N ILE A 67 -6.04 -8.27 -15.35
CA ILE A 67 -5.30 -7.51 -16.37
C ILE A 67 -3.79 -7.73 -16.33
N VAL A 68 -3.27 -8.36 -15.27
CA VAL A 68 -1.84 -8.50 -14.98
C VAL A 68 -1.06 -9.10 -16.15
N ASP A 69 -1.53 -10.19 -16.74
CA ASP A 69 -0.86 -10.86 -17.87
C ASP A 69 -0.77 -9.95 -19.09
N TYR A 70 -1.80 -9.16 -19.35
CA TYR A 70 -1.77 -8.18 -20.43
C TYR A 70 -0.80 -7.05 -20.14
N MET A 71 -0.77 -6.55 -18.91
CA MET A 71 0.14 -5.48 -18.48
C MET A 71 1.62 -5.88 -18.59
N LYS A 72 1.94 -7.16 -18.48
CA LYS A 72 3.31 -7.72 -18.72
C LYS A 72 3.62 -7.96 -20.21
N SER A 73 2.62 -7.90 -21.08
CA SER A 73 2.78 -8.29 -22.48
C SER A 73 3.63 -7.29 -23.28
N ASN A 74 4.59 -7.79 -24.04
CA ASN A 74 5.35 -7.00 -25.02
C ASN A 74 4.51 -6.54 -26.23
N TYR A 75 3.27 -7.04 -26.37
CA TYR A 75 2.30 -6.65 -27.39
C TYR A 75 1.27 -5.66 -26.85
N GLN A 76 1.50 -5.12 -25.67
CA GLN A 76 0.69 -4.05 -25.11
C GLN A 76 0.88 -2.77 -25.94
N VAL A 77 -0.22 -2.09 -26.25
CA VAL A 77 -0.20 -0.75 -26.82
C VAL A 77 -1.02 0.20 -25.94
N PRO A 78 -0.79 1.53 -25.99
CA PRO A 78 -1.60 2.48 -25.21
C PRO A 78 -3.10 2.32 -25.49
N ILE A 79 -3.94 2.57 -24.48
CA ILE A 79 -5.41 2.56 -24.66
C ILE A 79 -5.86 3.56 -25.74
N MET A 80 -5.12 4.68 -25.87
CA MET A 80 -5.39 5.73 -26.87
C MET A 80 -5.06 5.34 -28.32
N THR A 81 -4.60 4.11 -28.55
CA THR A 81 -4.30 3.59 -29.90
C THR A 81 -5.62 3.46 -30.69
N ASN A 82 -5.60 3.85 -31.97
CA ASN A 82 -6.76 3.71 -32.84
C ASN A 82 -7.08 2.23 -33.15
N SER A 83 -8.33 1.95 -33.48
CA SER A 83 -8.86 0.57 -33.63
C SER A 83 -8.06 -0.31 -34.61
N GLU A 84 -7.50 0.26 -35.66
CA GLU A 84 -6.79 -0.48 -36.71
C GLU A 84 -5.35 -0.89 -36.30
N SER A 85 -4.82 -0.27 -35.23
CA SER A 85 -3.47 -0.50 -34.73
C SER A 85 -3.44 -1.23 -33.37
N ILE A 86 -4.58 -1.61 -32.83
CA ILE A 86 -4.65 -2.36 -31.57
C ILE A 86 -4.19 -3.81 -31.82
N LEU A 87 -3.25 -4.28 -31.03
CA LEU A 87 -2.75 -5.67 -31.13
C LEU A 87 -3.59 -6.53 -30.24
N GLN A 88 -3.83 -6.52 -29.09
CA GLN A 88 -4.69 -7.39 -28.28
C GLN A 88 -6.03 -6.70 -28.03
N PHE A 89 -6.93 -6.72 -29.00
CA PHE A 89 -8.13 -5.91 -29.05
C PHE A 89 -9.01 -6.03 -27.79
N GLY A 90 -9.33 -7.26 -27.36
CA GLY A 90 -10.15 -7.51 -26.18
C GLY A 90 -9.52 -6.99 -24.87
N ASN A 91 -8.20 -7.03 -24.76
CA ASN A 91 -7.51 -6.51 -23.59
C ASN A 91 -7.37 -4.98 -23.65
N ASN A 92 -7.03 -4.42 -24.79
CA ASN A 92 -6.78 -3.00 -24.95
C ASN A 92 -8.06 -2.16 -24.92
N ALA A 93 -9.08 -2.55 -25.72
CA ALA A 93 -10.28 -1.75 -25.88
C ALA A 93 -11.30 -1.97 -24.73
N TYR A 94 -11.32 -3.16 -24.13
CA TYR A 94 -12.29 -3.58 -23.11
C TYR A 94 -11.67 -3.65 -21.71
N ALA A 95 -10.76 -4.61 -21.50
CA ALA A 95 -10.33 -4.99 -20.16
C ALA A 95 -9.49 -3.90 -19.46
N LYS A 96 -8.44 -3.38 -20.12
CA LYS A 96 -7.54 -2.39 -19.50
C LYS A 96 -8.26 -1.09 -19.14
N PRO A 97 -9.06 -0.46 -20.02
CA PRO A 97 -9.80 0.75 -19.66
C PRO A 97 -10.86 0.51 -18.58
N ALA A 98 -11.58 -0.63 -18.63
CA ALA A 98 -12.53 -0.99 -17.57
C ALA A 98 -11.83 -1.13 -16.22
N THR A 99 -10.70 -1.85 -16.17
CA THR A 99 -9.88 -1.99 -14.96
C THR A 99 -9.37 -0.64 -14.47
N ALA A 100 -8.89 0.23 -15.36
CA ALA A 100 -8.45 1.57 -14.99
C ALA A 100 -9.58 2.35 -14.30
N LEU A 101 -10.80 2.31 -14.84
CA LEU A 101 -11.96 2.99 -14.25
C LEU A 101 -12.39 2.36 -12.91
N VAL A 102 -12.26 1.03 -12.76
CA VAL A 102 -12.49 0.36 -11.46
C VAL A 102 -11.48 0.84 -10.42
N ILE A 103 -10.20 0.89 -10.75
CA ILE A 103 -9.15 1.38 -9.85
C ILE A 103 -9.39 2.86 -9.51
N LEU A 104 -9.75 3.67 -10.48
CA LEU A 104 -10.06 5.09 -10.27
C LEU A 104 -11.24 5.26 -9.29
N ARG A 105 -12.28 4.42 -9.44
CA ARG A 105 -13.47 4.44 -8.59
C ARG A 105 -13.22 3.92 -7.19
N GLU A 106 -12.56 2.76 -7.06
CA GLU A 106 -12.46 2.06 -5.76
C GLU A 106 -11.27 2.54 -4.91
N SER A 107 -10.14 2.88 -5.56
CA SER A 107 -8.87 3.09 -4.87
C SER A 107 -8.38 4.54 -4.89
N ILE A 108 -8.81 5.37 -5.84
CA ILE A 108 -8.29 6.73 -6.02
C ILE A 108 -9.31 7.79 -5.59
N LEU A 109 -10.45 7.88 -6.27
CA LEU A 109 -11.48 8.88 -5.96
C LEU A 109 -12.44 8.45 -4.86
N GLY A 110 -12.66 7.13 -4.72
CA GLY A 110 -13.78 6.59 -3.96
C GLY A 110 -15.09 6.65 -4.73
N ARG A 111 -16.02 5.76 -4.36
CA ARG A 111 -17.29 5.54 -5.09
C ARG A 111 -18.13 6.79 -5.22
N GLU A 112 -18.31 7.52 -4.14
CA GLU A 112 -19.20 8.71 -4.12
C GLU A 112 -18.73 9.77 -5.11
N LEU A 113 -17.44 10.11 -5.08
CA LEU A 113 -16.88 11.16 -5.90
C LEU A 113 -16.76 10.74 -7.37
N PHE A 114 -16.33 9.49 -7.61
CA PHE A 114 -16.28 8.96 -8.98
C PHE A 114 -17.67 8.90 -9.59
N ASP A 115 -18.66 8.34 -8.89
CA ASP A 115 -20.02 8.17 -9.39
C ASP A 115 -20.70 9.54 -9.65
N LEU A 116 -20.38 10.56 -8.84
CA LEU A 116 -20.80 11.94 -9.11
C LEU A 116 -20.20 12.45 -10.42
N ALA A 117 -18.89 12.34 -10.58
CA ALA A 117 -18.19 12.83 -11.77
C ALA A 117 -18.62 12.08 -13.05
N PHE A 118 -18.81 10.78 -12.96
CA PHE A 118 -19.25 9.96 -14.07
C PHE A 118 -20.70 10.28 -14.50
N ARG A 119 -21.59 10.52 -13.54
CA ARG A 119 -22.97 10.99 -13.85
C ARG A 119 -22.96 12.38 -14.48
N GLU A 120 -22.07 13.26 -14.02
CA GLU A 120 -21.92 14.58 -14.66
C GLU A 120 -21.45 14.44 -16.10
N TYR A 121 -20.46 13.56 -16.37
CA TYR A 121 -20.03 13.24 -17.73
C TYR A 121 -21.20 12.75 -18.59
N ALA A 122 -21.95 11.75 -18.12
CA ALA A 122 -23.10 11.21 -18.86
C ALA A 122 -24.16 12.29 -19.16
N ASN A 123 -24.49 13.15 -18.18
CA ASN A 123 -25.47 14.22 -18.35
C ASN A 123 -25.00 15.35 -19.29
N LYS A 124 -23.75 15.78 -19.16
CA LYS A 124 -23.15 16.86 -19.96
C LYS A 124 -23.03 16.49 -21.45
N TRP A 125 -22.76 15.20 -21.71
CA TRP A 125 -22.42 14.72 -23.04
C TRP A 125 -23.52 13.88 -23.72
N LYS A 126 -24.65 13.61 -23.09
CA LYS A 126 -25.80 12.97 -23.75
C LYS A 126 -26.18 13.69 -25.04
N PHE A 127 -26.41 12.92 -26.10
CA PHE A 127 -26.72 13.38 -27.47
C PHE A 127 -25.60 14.22 -28.12
N LYS A 128 -24.37 14.05 -27.64
CA LYS A 128 -23.17 14.67 -28.19
C LYS A 128 -22.10 13.60 -28.41
N ARG A 129 -21.00 14.00 -29.06
CA ARG A 129 -19.88 13.15 -29.39
C ARG A 129 -18.60 13.67 -28.70
N PRO A 130 -18.38 13.36 -27.41
CA PRO A 130 -17.18 13.77 -26.70
C PRO A 130 -15.94 13.03 -27.20
N THR A 131 -14.80 13.66 -26.98
CA THR A 131 -13.47 13.06 -27.16
C THR A 131 -12.95 12.53 -25.83
N PRO A 132 -11.85 11.74 -25.80
CA PRO A 132 -11.18 11.36 -24.56
C PRO A 132 -10.84 12.54 -23.65
N TYR A 133 -10.42 13.66 -24.24
CA TYR A 133 -10.09 14.88 -23.49
C TYR A 133 -11.30 15.49 -22.79
N ASP A 134 -12.47 15.38 -23.40
CA ASP A 134 -13.72 15.82 -22.79
C ASP A 134 -14.11 14.93 -21.61
N PHE A 135 -13.87 13.62 -21.72
CA PHE A 135 -14.05 12.68 -20.63
C PHE A 135 -13.11 13.01 -19.46
N PHE A 136 -11.80 13.07 -19.71
CA PHE A 136 -10.80 13.35 -18.69
C PHE A 136 -11.07 14.66 -17.96
N ARG A 137 -11.26 15.74 -18.73
CA ARG A 137 -11.57 17.05 -18.17
C ARG A 137 -12.85 17.06 -17.35
N THR A 138 -13.90 16.38 -17.81
CA THR A 138 -15.16 16.35 -17.06
C THR A 138 -15.02 15.60 -15.75
N MET A 139 -14.27 14.48 -15.75
CA MET A 139 -13.99 13.74 -14.53
C MET A 139 -13.19 14.57 -13.51
N GLU A 140 -12.19 15.33 -13.97
CA GLU A 140 -11.38 16.22 -13.12
C GLU A 140 -12.19 17.43 -12.61
N GLU A 141 -12.92 18.13 -13.50
CA GLU A 141 -13.77 19.27 -13.12
C GLU A 141 -14.81 18.88 -12.06
N ALA A 142 -15.48 17.75 -12.27
CA ALA A 142 -16.55 17.31 -11.37
C ALA A 142 -16.03 16.72 -10.06
N SER A 143 -14.87 16.07 -10.06
CA SER A 143 -14.23 15.52 -8.84
C SER A 143 -13.40 16.57 -8.09
N GLY A 144 -13.00 17.66 -8.75
CA GLY A 144 -12.05 18.64 -8.20
C GLY A 144 -10.65 18.07 -7.96
N THR A 145 -10.30 16.96 -8.64
CA THR A 145 -9.05 16.22 -8.43
C THR A 145 -8.19 16.26 -9.69
N ASP A 146 -6.90 16.54 -9.53
CA ASP A 146 -5.91 16.45 -10.60
C ASP A 146 -5.61 14.96 -10.88
N LEU A 147 -6.01 14.49 -12.06
CA LEU A 147 -5.84 13.12 -12.53
C LEU A 147 -4.89 13.00 -13.73
N ASP A 148 -4.19 14.06 -14.12
CA ASP A 148 -3.27 14.05 -15.26
C ASP A 148 -2.26 12.90 -15.18
N TRP A 149 -1.73 12.62 -14.00
CA TRP A 149 -0.81 11.51 -13.75
C TRP A 149 -1.45 10.13 -14.03
N PHE A 150 -2.73 9.98 -13.70
CA PHE A 150 -3.50 8.75 -13.90
C PHE A 150 -3.80 8.53 -15.40
N TRP A 151 -4.35 9.55 -16.07
CA TRP A 151 -4.64 9.48 -17.51
C TRP A 151 -3.38 9.19 -18.29
N ARG A 152 -2.29 9.90 -18.01
CA ARG A 152 -1.00 9.71 -18.68
C ARG A 152 -0.49 8.28 -18.51
N GLY A 153 -0.52 7.72 -17.32
CA GLY A 153 -0.03 6.38 -17.06
C GLY A 153 -0.91 5.30 -17.69
N TRP A 154 -2.21 5.31 -17.39
CA TRP A 154 -3.11 4.26 -17.84
C TRP A 154 -3.43 4.31 -19.34
N PHE A 155 -3.68 5.49 -19.88
CA PHE A 155 -4.23 5.66 -21.24
C PHE A 155 -3.18 5.92 -22.30
N TYR A 156 -2.08 6.59 -21.96
CA TYR A 156 -1.06 6.99 -22.94
C TYR A 156 0.22 6.17 -22.90
N SER A 157 0.41 5.34 -21.89
CA SER A 157 1.62 4.50 -21.77
C SER A 157 1.32 3.00 -21.77
N THR A 158 2.37 2.21 -21.86
CA THR A 158 2.38 0.76 -21.67
C THR A 158 3.03 0.36 -20.35
N ASP A 159 3.21 1.33 -19.45
CA ASP A 159 3.68 1.07 -18.11
C ASP A 159 2.68 0.17 -17.34
N HIS A 160 3.16 -0.50 -16.33
CA HIS A 160 2.37 -1.38 -15.48
C HIS A 160 2.62 -1.06 -14.00
N VAL A 161 1.79 -1.59 -13.13
CA VAL A 161 1.99 -1.49 -11.69
C VAL A 161 2.93 -2.60 -11.25
N ASP A 162 4.02 -2.22 -10.59
CA ASP A 162 4.97 -3.11 -9.91
C ASP A 162 5.63 -2.28 -8.80
N ILE A 163 5.09 -2.36 -7.60
CA ILE A 163 5.51 -1.58 -6.44
C ILE A 163 6.19 -2.49 -5.42
N ALA A 164 7.50 -2.53 -5.47
CA ALA A 164 8.29 -3.31 -4.53
C ALA A 164 8.44 -2.60 -3.17
N LEU A 165 8.19 -3.33 -2.09
CA LEU A 165 8.61 -2.95 -0.73
C LEU A 165 10.08 -3.35 -0.53
N GLU A 166 10.98 -2.45 -0.93
CA GLU A 166 12.43 -2.71 -1.01
C GLU A 166 13.07 -2.94 0.35
N LYS A 167 12.74 -2.05 1.32
CA LYS A 167 13.32 -2.09 2.67
C LYS A 167 12.36 -1.55 3.71
N VAL A 168 12.46 -2.11 4.90
CA VAL A 168 11.83 -1.61 6.10
C VAL A 168 12.90 -1.41 7.16
N PHE A 169 13.05 -0.19 7.64
CA PHE A 169 13.95 0.15 8.73
C PHE A 169 13.13 0.47 9.97
N LYS A 170 13.43 -0.19 11.07
CA LYS A 170 12.93 0.20 12.38
C LYS A 170 13.92 1.15 13.03
N ALA A 171 13.43 2.24 13.56
CA ALA A 171 14.15 3.18 14.38
C ALA A 171 13.35 3.47 15.64
N SER A 172 14.01 3.61 16.75
CA SER A 172 13.48 4.19 17.99
C SER A 172 14.11 5.53 18.22
N LEU A 173 13.41 6.44 18.91
CA LEU A 173 14.06 7.64 19.42
C LEU A 173 14.97 7.22 20.55
N ASP A 174 16.23 7.63 20.43
CA ASP A 174 17.17 7.55 21.54
C ASP A 174 16.69 8.52 22.63
N THR A 175 16.32 7.96 23.78
CA THR A 175 15.85 8.76 24.91
C THR A 175 17.01 9.43 25.63
N LEU A 176 18.24 9.03 25.34
CA LEU A 176 19.46 9.40 26.05
C LEU A 176 19.39 9.08 27.56
N ASP A 177 18.35 8.39 28.02
CA ASP A 177 18.14 8.01 29.41
C ASP A 177 18.89 6.71 29.71
N PRO A 178 20.03 6.77 30.39
CA PRO A 178 20.87 5.58 30.63
C PRO A 178 20.16 4.51 31.45
N LYS A 179 19.12 4.86 32.22
CA LYS A 179 18.34 3.86 32.96
C LYS A 179 17.47 3.04 32.01
N LYS A 180 16.82 3.69 31.05
CA LYS A 180 15.95 2.99 30.07
C LYS A 180 16.77 2.16 29.10
N ASP A 181 17.91 2.70 28.65
CA ASP A 181 18.77 2.02 27.70
C ASP A 181 19.41 0.78 28.33
N LEU A 182 19.96 0.89 29.54
CA LEU A 182 20.56 -0.24 30.25
C LEU A 182 19.50 -1.24 30.75
N GLU A 183 18.28 -0.82 31.08
CA GLU A 183 17.18 -1.75 31.39
C GLU A 183 16.77 -2.56 30.16
N LYS A 184 16.78 -1.96 28.98
CA LYS A 184 16.55 -2.66 27.73
C LYS A 184 17.69 -3.63 27.43
N ASP A 185 18.94 -3.20 27.56
CA ASP A 185 20.11 -4.05 27.33
C ASP A 185 20.11 -5.25 28.30
N ARG A 186 19.68 -5.03 29.53
CA ARG A 186 19.46 -6.11 30.52
C ARG A 186 18.41 -7.10 30.05
N SER A 187 17.26 -6.61 29.58
CA SER A 187 16.19 -7.47 29.05
C SER A 187 16.71 -8.29 27.87
N ASP A 188 17.35 -7.62 26.91
CA ASP A 188 17.87 -8.28 25.72
C ASP A 188 18.93 -9.35 26.08
N PHE A 189 19.81 -9.09 27.08
CA PHE A 189 20.79 -10.04 27.56
C PHE A 189 20.15 -11.30 28.19
N TYR A 190 19.14 -11.13 29.05
CA TYR A 190 18.48 -12.25 29.71
C TYR A 190 17.49 -13.00 28.81
N ASP A 191 17.05 -12.37 27.71
CA ASP A 191 16.19 -12.98 26.69
C ASP A 191 17.00 -13.71 25.59
N GLU A 192 18.35 -13.63 25.63
CA GLU A 192 19.18 -14.40 24.71
C GLU A 192 18.91 -15.92 24.83
N PRO A 193 18.79 -16.62 23.69
CA PRO A 193 18.60 -18.06 23.69
C PRO A 193 19.74 -18.78 24.45
N LEU A 194 19.38 -19.71 25.30
CA LEU A 194 20.35 -20.53 26.01
C LEU A 194 21.27 -21.23 25.01
N VAL A 195 22.57 -21.22 25.29
CA VAL A 195 23.53 -22.05 24.55
C VAL A 195 23.37 -23.53 24.92
N ILE A 196 23.76 -24.44 24.02
CA ILE A 196 23.58 -25.86 24.19
C ILE A 196 24.17 -26.38 25.51
N HIS A 197 25.21 -25.74 26.03
CA HIS A 197 25.82 -26.04 27.31
C HIS A 197 24.84 -25.82 28.47
N ASP A 198 24.15 -24.70 28.47
CA ASP A 198 23.20 -24.31 29.51
C ASP A 198 21.96 -25.21 29.47
N GLU A 199 21.43 -25.50 28.27
CA GLU A 199 20.33 -26.46 28.12
C GLU A 199 20.67 -27.84 28.67
N LYS A 200 21.89 -28.32 28.40
CA LYS A 200 22.35 -29.63 28.92
C LYS A 200 22.55 -29.62 30.43
N ASN A 201 23.06 -28.53 30.99
CA ASN A 201 23.23 -28.38 32.43
C ASN A 201 21.87 -28.37 33.14
N LEU A 202 20.93 -27.58 32.63
CA LEU A 202 19.57 -27.53 33.17
C LEU A 202 18.88 -28.89 33.09
N SER A 203 18.99 -29.57 31.94
CA SER A 203 18.42 -30.90 31.72
C SER A 203 19.05 -31.98 32.66
N ALA A 204 20.32 -31.82 32.98
CA ALA A 204 21.04 -32.70 33.91
C ALA A 204 20.81 -32.34 35.39
N GLY A 205 20.07 -31.27 35.68
CA GLY A 205 19.81 -30.81 37.05
C GLY A 205 21.06 -30.27 37.76
N ILE A 206 22.02 -29.75 36.99
CA ILE A 206 23.24 -29.14 37.55
C ILE A 206 22.85 -27.77 38.12
N ARG A 207 23.01 -27.64 39.43
CA ARG A 207 22.73 -26.38 40.13
C ARG A 207 23.88 -25.40 40.00
N GLN A 208 23.53 -24.10 39.88
CA GLN A 208 24.51 -23.04 39.87
C GLN A 208 25.14 -22.86 41.25
N ARG A 209 26.44 -22.53 41.32
CA ARG A 209 27.15 -22.40 42.61
C ARG A 209 26.59 -21.28 43.48
N VAL A 210 26.13 -20.18 42.87
CA VAL A 210 25.52 -19.05 43.58
C VAL A 210 24.16 -19.40 44.19
N GLU A 211 23.40 -20.32 43.57
CA GLU A 211 22.14 -20.84 44.12
C GLU A 211 22.41 -21.77 45.34
N GLU A 212 23.46 -22.60 45.27
CA GLU A 212 23.82 -23.49 46.35
C GLU A 212 24.49 -22.78 47.54
N ARG A 213 25.15 -21.67 47.23
CA ARG A 213 25.94 -20.89 48.20
C ARG A 213 25.73 -19.41 48.02
N PRO A 214 24.56 -18.84 48.43
CA PRO A 214 24.26 -17.44 48.27
C PRO A 214 25.26 -16.48 48.92
N GLN A 215 26.04 -16.97 49.89
CA GLN A 215 27.10 -16.19 50.52
C GLN A 215 28.30 -15.89 49.60
N LEU A 216 28.34 -16.44 48.40
CA LEU A 216 29.35 -16.06 47.38
C LEU A 216 29.03 -14.76 46.69
N LEU A 217 27.73 -14.37 46.73
CA LEU A 217 27.30 -13.05 46.20
C LEU A 217 27.83 -11.95 47.10
N ASP A 218 28.36 -10.92 46.54
CA ASP A 218 28.90 -9.75 47.24
C ASP A 218 28.44 -8.43 46.62
N ILE A 219 29.06 -7.31 47.03
CA ILE A 219 28.70 -5.99 46.56
C ILE A 219 28.86 -5.80 45.06
N TYR A 220 29.67 -6.62 44.37
CA TYR A 220 29.82 -6.56 42.90
C TYR A 220 28.67 -7.22 42.17
N ASP A 221 27.90 -8.09 42.82
CA ASP A 221 26.70 -8.70 42.25
C ASP A 221 25.47 -7.78 42.38
N GLU A 222 25.55 -6.73 43.23
CA GLU A 222 24.50 -5.71 43.38
C GLU A 222 24.51 -4.66 42.24
N TYR A 223 25.67 -4.49 41.59
CA TYR A 223 25.90 -3.51 40.55
C TYR A 223 26.37 -4.22 39.28
N ASP A 224 25.41 -4.72 38.54
CA ASP A 224 25.71 -5.29 37.23
C ASP A 224 26.06 -4.21 36.18
N GLU A 225 26.53 -4.63 35.02
CA GLU A 225 26.90 -3.78 33.90
C GLU A 225 25.74 -2.95 33.34
N PHE A 226 24.49 -3.32 33.69
CA PHE A 226 23.26 -2.64 33.29
C PHE A 226 22.78 -1.61 34.33
N THR A 227 23.59 -1.30 35.35
CA THR A 227 23.28 -0.29 36.35
C THR A 227 23.99 1.02 36.00
N PRO A 228 23.25 2.10 35.67
CA PRO A 228 23.89 3.36 35.25
C PRO A 228 24.73 4.00 36.37
N SER A 229 25.90 4.46 36.02
CA SER A 229 26.76 5.20 36.94
C SER A 229 26.18 6.55 37.27
N LYS A 230 26.60 7.12 38.42
CA LYS A 230 26.22 8.51 38.82
C LYS A 230 26.67 9.57 37.79
N ARG A 231 27.70 9.27 37.01
CA ARG A 231 28.21 10.14 35.96
C ARG A 231 27.24 10.13 34.76
N GLU A 232 26.86 8.95 34.28
CA GLU A 232 25.92 8.81 33.16
C GLU A 232 24.57 9.46 33.46
N ILE A 233 24.07 9.30 34.71
CA ILE A 233 22.86 9.97 35.15
C ILE A 233 23.01 11.48 35.09
N ARG A 234 24.12 12.04 35.56
CA ARG A 234 24.37 13.47 35.54
C ARG A 234 24.52 14.01 34.13
N ASP A 235 25.30 13.31 33.30
CA ASP A 235 25.50 13.69 31.89
C ASP A 235 24.16 13.73 31.15
N TYR A 236 23.24 12.81 31.48
CA TYR A 236 21.87 12.82 30.95
C TYR A 236 21.04 14.01 31.46
N GLU A 237 21.10 14.32 32.76
CA GLU A 237 20.42 15.46 33.37
C GLU A 237 20.90 16.79 32.73
N ASP A 238 22.22 16.92 32.50
CA ASP A 238 22.81 18.07 31.82
C ASP A 238 22.31 18.21 30.37
N VAL A 239 22.19 17.07 29.64
CA VAL A 239 21.64 17.07 28.27
C VAL A 239 20.17 17.45 28.26
N LEU A 240 19.38 16.99 29.22
CA LEU A 240 17.98 17.39 29.36
C LEU A 240 17.85 18.89 29.65
N GLU A 241 18.65 19.42 30.60
CA GLU A 241 18.67 20.84 30.91
C GLU A 241 19.04 21.67 29.67
N ASP A 242 20.08 21.28 28.94
CA ASP A 242 20.49 21.90 27.68
C ASP A 242 19.35 21.85 26.61
N LEU A 243 18.62 20.75 26.50
CA LEU A 243 17.49 20.64 25.58
C LEU A 243 16.31 21.55 25.97
N TYR A 244 16.10 21.74 27.28
CA TYR A 244 15.09 22.68 27.78
C TYR A 244 15.51 24.14 27.60
N ASP A 245 16.81 24.48 27.85
CA ASP A 245 17.32 25.86 27.80
C ASP A 245 17.65 26.35 26.38
N ARG A 246 18.19 25.50 25.51
CA ARG A 246 18.53 25.87 24.11
C ARG A 246 17.33 26.24 23.25
N ASN A 247 16.16 26.04 23.73
CA ASN A 247 14.95 26.13 22.94
C ASN A 247 14.15 27.42 23.09
N ASP A 248 14.73 28.49 23.57
CA ASP A 248 14.03 29.79 23.65
C ASP A 248 13.64 30.36 22.28
N SER A 249 14.31 29.93 21.21
CA SER A 249 14.00 30.30 19.81
C SER A 249 13.05 29.33 19.08
N ASP A 250 12.83 28.13 19.62
CA ASP A 250 11.95 27.14 18.97
C ASP A 250 10.48 27.34 19.37
N PRO A 251 9.54 27.17 18.43
CA PRO A 251 8.12 27.27 18.72
C PRO A 251 7.69 26.28 19.82
N GLU A 252 6.88 26.72 20.76
CA GLU A 252 6.46 25.93 21.92
C GLU A 252 5.80 24.59 21.55
N TRP A 253 5.13 24.53 20.39
CA TRP A 253 4.57 23.27 19.90
C TRP A 253 5.63 22.22 19.58
N ARG A 254 6.83 22.64 19.14
CA ARG A 254 7.94 21.74 18.80
C ARG A 254 8.57 21.16 20.07
N LYS A 255 8.74 21.98 21.10
CA LYS A 255 9.21 21.54 22.44
C LYS A 255 8.26 20.48 23.01
N LYS A 256 6.96 20.78 23.03
CA LYS A 256 5.92 19.84 23.49
C LYS A 256 5.88 18.55 22.68
N ALA A 257 6.10 18.64 21.38
CA ALA A 257 6.12 17.46 20.50
C ALA A 257 7.34 16.58 20.79
N LEU A 258 8.52 17.17 21.01
CA LEU A 258 9.75 16.45 21.36
C LEU A 258 9.63 15.74 22.71
N ILE A 259 9.22 16.47 23.75
CA ILE A 259 8.99 15.90 25.08
C ILE A 259 7.99 14.74 25.01
N LYS A 260 6.88 14.95 24.32
CA LYS A 260 5.87 13.90 24.13
C LYS A 260 6.38 12.69 23.34
N ALA A 261 7.31 12.90 22.42
CA ALA A 261 7.94 11.83 21.66
C ALA A 261 8.94 11.03 22.50
N LEU A 262 9.68 11.69 23.38
CA LEU A 262 10.61 11.06 24.32
C LEU A 262 9.88 10.29 25.43
N ASP A 263 8.74 10.79 25.90
CA ASP A 263 7.92 10.12 26.92
C ASP A 263 7.17 8.88 26.38
N LYS A 264 6.98 8.81 25.07
CA LYS A 264 6.30 7.67 24.44
C LYS A 264 7.33 6.73 23.85
N ASN A 265 7.29 5.49 24.28
CA ASN A 265 8.04 4.39 23.66
C ASN A 265 7.46 4.11 22.28
N GLU A 266 7.76 4.97 21.27
CA GLU A 266 7.21 4.86 19.91
C GLU A 266 8.27 4.33 18.96
N ASN A 267 7.88 3.38 18.12
CA ASN A 267 8.66 2.84 17.04
C ASN A 267 8.41 3.65 15.75
N TYR A 268 9.44 3.84 14.98
CA TYR A 268 9.42 4.52 13.70
C TYR A 268 9.85 3.54 12.62
N TYR A 269 8.93 3.19 11.73
CA TYR A 269 9.22 2.32 10.59
C TYR A 269 9.32 3.16 9.33
N ILE A 270 10.49 3.14 8.68
CA ILE A 270 10.73 3.80 7.40
C ILE A 270 10.63 2.74 6.32
N LEU A 271 9.59 2.84 5.51
CA LEU A 271 9.33 1.95 4.38
C LEU A 271 9.88 2.59 3.10
N GLU A 272 10.74 1.89 2.40
CA GLU A 272 11.25 2.28 1.08
C GLU A 272 10.50 1.52 -0.01
N PHE A 273 9.91 2.25 -0.95
CA PHE A 273 9.19 1.70 -2.10
C PHE A 273 9.92 2.02 -3.40
N ASN A 274 10.00 1.04 -4.29
CA ASN A 274 10.42 1.21 -5.66
C ASN A 274 9.24 0.96 -6.62
N ASN A 275 9.00 1.87 -7.54
CA ASN A 275 8.08 1.68 -8.65
C ASN A 275 8.87 1.12 -9.85
N LEU A 276 8.84 -0.19 -10.01
CA LEU A 276 9.59 -0.92 -11.04
C LEU A 276 8.85 -0.87 -12.38
N GLY A 277 7.53 -0.95 -12.36
CA GLY A 277 6.68 -0.97 -13.55
C GLY A 277 6.46 0.38 -14.21
N GLY A 278 6.67 1.47 -13.48
CA GLY A 278 6.60 2.84 -13.99
C GLY A 278 5.24 3.52 -13.85
N LEU A 279 4.16 2.76 -13.76
CA LEU A 279 2.83 3.32 -13.60
C LEU A 279 2.64 3.82 -12.17
N VAL A 280 2.28 5.10 -12.03
CA VAL A 280 2.03 5.72 -10.72
C VAL A 280 0.68 5.24 -10.18
N THR A 281 0.66 4.84 -8.89
CA THR A 281 -0.55 4.35 -8.22
C THR A 281 -0.48 4.67 -6.72
N PRO A 282 -1.60 4.74 -5.99
CA PRO A 282 -1.59 4.67 -4.53
C PRO A 282 -0.93 3.37 -4.03
N ILE A 283 -0.46 3.38 -2.79
CA ILE A 283 0.12 2.19 -2.16
C ILE A 283 -0.80 1.74 -1.02
N PRO A 284 -1.70 0.77 -1.26
CA PRO A 284 -2.47 0.14 -0.20
C PRO A 284 -1.56 -0.77 0.62
N LEU A 285 -1.62 -0.65 1.96
CA LEU A 285 -0.82 -1.44 2.88
C LEU A 285 -1.73 -2.12 3.92
N GLN A 286 -1.40 -3.36 4.26
CA GLN A 286 -1.81 -4.02 5.48
C GLN A 286 -0.60 -4.15 6.38
N ILE A 287 -0.69 -3.61 7.59
CA ILE A 287 0.35 -3.70 8.61
C ILE A 287 -0.19 -4.62 9.70
N ILE A 288 0.53 -5.69 9.98
CA ILE A 288 0.20 -6.66 11.02
C ILE A 288 1.20 -6.49 12.17
N TYR A 289 0.69 -6.38 13.38
CA TYR A 289 1.49 -6.19 14.57
C TYR A 289 1.71 -7.50 15.33
N GLU A 290 2.72 -7.54 16.20
CA GLU A 290 3.05 -8.70 17.05
C GLU A 290 1.88 -9.11 17.97
N ASP A 291 1.04 -8.15 18.37
CA ASP A 291 -0.16 -8.42 19.17
C ASP A 291 -1.33 -9.02 18.37
N GLY A 292 -1.12 -9.31 17.08
CA GLY A 292 -2.12 -9.84 16.16
C GLY A 292 -3.13 -8.81 15.64
N SER A 293 -3.03 -7.55 16.03
CA SER A 293 -3.87 -6.50 15.45
C SER A 293 -3.39 -6.10 14.06
N GLU A 294 -4.31 -5.56 13.25
CA GLU A 294 -4.05 -5.17 11.87
C GLU A 294 -4.46 -3.72 11.62
N GLU A 295 -3.77 -3.08 10.69
CA GLU A 295 -4.11 -1.73 10.22
C GLU A 295 -4.03 -1.69 8.70
N LEU A 296 -5.07 -1.14 8.07
CA LEU A 296 -5.09 -0.86 6.63
C LEU A 296 -4.75 0.61 6.41
N VAL A 297 -3.76 0.88 5.59
CA VAL A 297 -3.31 2.23 5.24
C VAL A 297 -3.33 2.37 3.72
N ARG A 298 -3.83 3.49 3.21
CA ARG A 298 -3.71 3.86 1.80
C ARG A 298 -2.83 5.09 1.68
N ILE A 299 -1.62 4.89 1.17
CA ILE A 299 -0.70 5.99 0.88
C ILE A 299 -1.10 6.55 -0.50
N PRO A 300 -1.46 7.85 -0.57
CA PRO A 300 -1.92 8.43 -1.83
C PRO A 300 -0.81 8.50 -2.88
N ALA A 301 -1.20 8.56 -4.16
CA ALA A 301 -0.28 8.57 -5.31
C ALA A 301 0.69 9.75 -5.31
N GLU A 302 0.38 10.83 -4.61
CA GLU A 302 1.22 12.01 -4.43
C GLU A 302 2.58 11.69 -3.78
N ILE A 303 2.73 10.53 -3.14
CA ILE A 303 4.03 10.08 -2.61
C ILE A 303 5.09 10.01 -3.72
N TRP A 304 4.66 9.77 -4.97
CA TRP A 304 5.52 9.68 -6.14
C TRP A 304 5.86 11.04 -6.78
N ARG A 305 5.29 12.14 -6.29
CA ARG A 305 5.40 13.47 -6.93
C ARG A 305 6.85 13.97 -7.05
N LYS A 306 7.72 13.66 -6.08
CA LYS A 306 9.12 14.07 -6.13
C LYS A 306 9.98 13.14 -6.97
N ASN A 307 9.70 11.86 -6.94
CA ASN A 307 10.42 10.83 -7.67
C ASN A 307 9.45 9.70 -8.02
N PRO A 308 9.10 9.51 -9.31
CA PRO A 308 8.15 8.49 -9.74
C PRO A 308 8.68 7.06 -9.61
N ARG A 309 9.97 6.87 -9.32
CA ARG A 309 10.60 5.55 -9.23
C ARG A 309 10.93 5.11 -7.82
N LYS A 310 11.12 6.05 -6.89
CA LYS A 310 11.50 5.71 -5.51
C LYS A 310 10.87 6.66 -4.51
N SER A 311 10.31 6.11 -3.45
CA SER A 311 9.74 6.91 -2.37
C SER A 311 9.95 6.27 -1.00
N ARG A 312 9.76 7.06 0.05
CA ARG A 312 9.82 6.64 1.45
C ARG A 312 8.59 7.11 2.19
N TRP A 313 8.11 6.26 3.07
CA TRP A 313 7.02 6.60 3.96
C TRP A 313 7.38 6.25 5.40
N LEU A 314 6.96 7.10 6.34
CA LEU A 314 7.23 6.95 7.76
C LEU A 314 5.96 6.52 8.49
N LYS A 315 5.99 5.36 9.12
CA LYS A 315 4.98 4.91 10.08
C LYS A 315 5.49 5.11 11.50
N ARG A 316 4.69 5.81 12.31
CA ARG A 316 4.89 5.94 13.74
C ARG A 316 3.84 5.07 14.45
N THR A 317 4.26 4.25 15.39
CA THR A 317 3.39 3.38 16.18
C THR A 317 4.04 2.98 17.50
N SER A 318 3.22 2.75 18.53
CA SER A 318 3.70 2.17 19.80
C SER A 318 3.77 0.64 19.77
N LYS A 319 3.34 0.02 18.66
CA LYS A 319 3.31 -1.44 18.49
C LYS A 319 4.49 -1.92 17.66
N GLU A 320 4.90 -3.15 17.91
CA GLU A 320 5.87 -3.85 17.08
C GLU A 320 5.19 -4.37 15.81
N VAL A 321 5.82 -4.08 14.64
CA VAL A 321 5.34 -4.56 13.34
C VAL A 321 5.91 -5.95 13.09
N SER A 322 5.02 -6.91 12.93
CA SER A 322 5.35 -8.30 12.56
C SER A 322 5.50 -8.47 11.05
N SER A 323 4.56 -7.91 10.28
CA SER A 323 4.62 -8.00 8.82
C SER A 323 3.89 -6.86 8.12
N ILE A 324 4.29 -6.60 6.88
CA ILE A 324 3.66 -5.61 6.00
C ILE A 324 3.38 -6.28 4.66
N LEU A 325 2.21 -6.03 4.11
CA LEU A 325 1.79 -6.48 2.80
C LEU A 325 1.35 -5.28 1.96
N VAL A 326 1.92 -5.14 0.78
CA VAL A 326 1.47 -4.18 -0.25
C VAL A 326 0.36 -4.80 -1.06
N ASP A 327 -0.66 -4.02 -1.34
CA ASP A 327 -1.85 -4.38 -2.13
C ASP A 327 -2.56 -5.67 -1.68
N PRO A 328 -3.00 -5.76 -0.40
CA PRO A 328 -3.57 -6.96 0.19
C PRO A 328 -4.85 -7.44 -0.50
N TYR A 329 -5.57 -6.53 -1.16
CA TYR A 329 -6.87 -6.80 -1.81
C TYR A 329 -6.81 -6.74 -3.34
N TRP A 330 -5.62 -6.67 -3.94
CA TRP A 330 -5.44 -6.61 -5.39
C TRP A 330 -6.10 -5.36 -6.02
N GLU A 331 -6.00 -4.24 -5.32
CA GLU A 331 -6.66 -2.99 -5.70
C GLU A 331 -5.98 -2.28 -6.87
N THR A 332 -4.68 -2.55 -7.11
CA THR A 332 -3.87 -1.80 -8.07
C THR A 332 -3.53 -2.56 -9.35
N GLY A 333 -3.69 -3.89 -9.35
CA GLY A 333 -3.26 -4.74 -10.44
C GLY A 333 -1.74 -4.89 -10.52
N ASP A 334 -1.09 -4.92 -9.37
CA ASP A 334 0.36 -5.17 -9.27
C ASP A 334 0.73 -6.50 -9.92
N VAL A 335 1.73 -6.46 -10.80
CA VAL A 335 2.12 -7.60 -11.62
C VAL A 335 3.10 -8.55 -10.94
N GLU A 336 3.73 -8.11 -9.83
CA GLU A 336 4.76 -8.89 -9.13
C GLU A 336 4.53 -8.86 -7.63
N ILE A 337 3.74 -9.82 -7.14
CA ILE A 337 3.36 -9.89 -5.73
C ILE A 337 4.45 -10.44 -4.81
N GLU A 338 5.52 -11.05 -5.35
CA GLU A 338 6.59 -11.62 -4.55
C GLU A 338 7.45 -10.55 -3.86
N ASN A 339 7.49 -9.33 -4.42
CA ASN A 339 8.22 -8.20 -3.87
C ASN A 339 7.37 -7.31 -2.92
N ASN A 340 6.14 -7.74 -2.61
CA ASN A 340 5.14 -6.99 -1.85
C ASN A 340 5.13 -7.28 -0.34
N TYR A 341 6.07 -8.09 0.18
CA TYR A 341 6.04 -8.59 1.55
C TYR A 341 7.23 -8.14 2.38
N TYR A 342 6.97 -7.81 3.64
CA TYR A 342 7.97 -7.70 4.68
C TYR A 342 7.54 -8.53 5.91
N PRO A 343 8.44 -9.34 6.52
CA PRO A 343 9.72 -9.76 5.94
C PRO A 343 9.52 -10.51 4.62
N SER A 344 10.52 -10.48 3.74
CA SER A 344 10.45 -11.14 2.43
C SER A 344 10.03 -12.59 2.57
N ARG A 345 9.01 -12.99 1.82
CA ARG A 345 8.50 -14.37 1.80
C ARG A 345 8.80 -14.99 0.45
N LEU A 346 9.14 -16.28 0.46
CA LEU A 346 9.01 -17.08 -0.75
C LEU A 346 7.52 -17.34 -0.95
N VAL A 347 6.89 -16.59 -1.82
CA VAL A 347 5.50 -16.83 -2.22
C VAL A 347 5.51 -17.95 -3.26
N PRO A 348 4.76 -19.05 -3.06
CA PRO A 348 4.62 -20.06 -4.11
C PRO A 348 4.06 -19.37 -5.38
N SER A 349 4.75 -19.52 -6.50
CA SER A 349 4.24 -19.09 -7.81
C SER A 349 2.85 -19.70 -8.02
N ARG A 350 1.87 -18.89 -8.31
CA ARG A 350 0.50 -19.30 -8.61
C ARG A 350 0.35 -19.83 -10.02
#